data_7645fa030815a9a17432966868b30f1e
#
_entry.id   7645fa030815a9a17432966868b30f1e
#
_cell.length_a   1.000
_cell.length_b   1.000
_cell.length_c   1.000
_cell.angle_alpha   90.00
_cell.angle_beta   90.00
_cell.angle_gamma   90.00
#
_symmetry.space_group_name_H-M   'P 1'
#
loop_
_entity.id
_entity.type
_entity.pdbx_description
1 polymer ?
#
loop_
_entity_poly.entity_id
_entity_poly.type
_entity_poly.pdbx_seq_one_letter_code
_entity_poly.pdbx_strand_id
1 'polypeptide(L)' 'MIKFTLILWVCSFLAGTKCMPPVTYQDVYDSWLECSKAAHIESIKLLKTFDPDFVNKNQVGMKYSCQRGMVY' A
#
# COMPACT_ATOMS: atom_id res chain seq x y z
N MET A 1 -5.48 17.85 15.55
CA MET A 1 -4.42 17.70 14.53
C MET A 1 -4.86 16.67 13.50
N ILE A 2 -4.62 16.95 12.23
CA ILE A 2 -5.01 16.01 11.15
C ILE A 2 -3.83 15.12 10.81
N LYS A 3 -4.08 13.83 10.82
CA LYS A 3 -3.09 12.81 10.50
C LYS A 3 -3.58 11.96 9.33
N PHE A 4 -2.68 11.24 8.72
CA PHE A 4 -2.98 10.34 7.61
C PHE A 4 -2.70 8.91 8.02
N THR A 5 -3.62 8.02 7.63
CA THR A 5 -3.49 6.59 7.86
C THR A 5 -3.24 5.91 6.52
N LEU A 6 -2.25 5.04 6.48
CA LEU A 6 -1.91 4.31 5.26
C LEU A 6 -2.71 3.03 5.16
N ILE A 7 -3.35 2.85 4.02
CA ILE A 7 -4.03 1.61 3.65
C ILE A 7 -3.42 1.11 2.36
N LEU A 8 -3.04 -0.16 2.34
CA LEU A 8 -2.34 -0.75 1.21
C LEU A 8 -3.06 -1.99 0.71
N TRP A 9 -3.20 -2.10 -0.60
CA TRP A 9 -3.79 -3.28 -1.25
C TRP A 9 -2.73 -3.94 -2.12
N VAL A 10 -2.64 -5.28 -2.03
CA VAL A 10 -1.86 -6.08 -2.97
C VAL A 10 -2.80 -6.52 -4.08
N CYS A 11 -2.46 -6.18 -5.30
CA CYS A 11 -3.36 -6.40 -6.43
C CYS A 11 -2.66 -7.15 -7.55
N SER A 12 -3.46 -7.89 -8.32
CA SER A 12 -3.03 -8.48 -9.58
C SER A 12 -3.63 -7.68 -10.72
N PHE A 13 -2.81 -7.29 -11.67
CA PHE A 13 -3.25 -6.50 -12.82
C PHE A 13 -3.28 -7.31 -14.10
N LEU A 14 -3.23 -8.64 -13.99
CA LEU A 14 -3.11 -9.51 -15.15
C LEU A 14 -4.34 -9.48 -16.05
N ALA A 15 -5.53 -9.64 -15.49
CA ALA A 15 -6.76 -9.69 -16.28
C ALA A 15 -7.83 -8.88 -15.56
N GLY A 16 -7.67 -7.57 -15.60
CA GLY A 16 -8.45 -6.69 -14.76
C GLY A 16 -7.80 -6.61 -13.38
N THR A 17 -8.22 -5.65 -12.60
CA THR A 17 -7.63 -5.42 -11.29
C THR A 17 -8.34 -6.22 -10.23
N LYS A 18 -7.63 -7.16 -9.62
CA LYS A 18 -8.15 -7.94 -8.48
C LYS A 18 -7.22 -7.72 -7.31
N CYS A 19 -7.79 -7.26 -6.21
CA CYS A 19 -7.02 -6.92 -5.02
C CYS A 19 -7.40 -7.79 -3.85
N MET A 20 -6.41 -8.12 -3.03
CA MET A 20 -6.65 -8.78 -1.75
C MET A 20 -7.22 -7.75 -0.77
N PRO A 21 -7.81 -8.21 0.36
CA PRO A 21 -8.28 -7.29 1.38
C PRO A 21 -7.18 -6.33 1.81
N PRO A 22 -7.53 -5.08 2.11
CA PRO A 22 -6.53 -4.06 2.44
C PRO A 22 -5.84 -4.32 3.77
N VAL A 23 -4.59 -3.87 3.85
CA VAL A 23 -3.84 -3.86 5.09
C VAL A 23 -3.81 -2.42 5.58
N THR A 24 -4.32 -2.20 6.79
CA THR A 24 -4.30 -0.89 7.42
C THR A 24 -3.10 -0.82 8.36
N TYR A 25 -2.22 0.13 8.12
CA TYR A 25 -1.05 0.32 8.97
C TYR A 25 -1.44 1.14 10.20
N GLN A 26 -0.88 0.77 11.35
CA GLN A 26 -1.23 1.43 12.61
C GLN A 26 -0.52 2.76 12.78
N ASP A 27 0.59 2.95 12.09
CA ASP A 27 1.32 4.20 12.14
C ASP A 27 0.53 5.30 11.47
N VAL A 28 0.64 6.51 12.01
CA VAL A 28 0.02 7.69 11.43
C VAL A 28 1.11 8.65 10.96
N TYR A 29 0.80 9.41 9.95
CA TYR A 29 1.76 10.30 9.31
C TYR A 29 1.25 11.74 9.36
N ASP A 30 2.19 12.67 9.52
CA ASP A 30 1.85 14.08 9.74
C ASP A 30 1.40 14.78 8.47
N SER A 31 1.72 14.23 7.30
CA SER A 31 1.39 14.87 6.04
C SER A 31 1.12 13.83 4.97
N TRP A 32 0.44 14.27 3.91
CA TRP A 32 0.24 13.42 2.71
C TRP A 32 1.58 12.93 2.17
N LEU A 33 2.58 13.82 2.11
CA LEU A 33 3.89 13.48 1.58
C LEU A 33 4.53 12.33 2.36
N GLU A 34 4.49 12.41 3.69
CA GLU A 34 5.07 11.37 4.53
C GLU A 34 4.33 10.05 4.37
N CYS A 35 2.99 10.10 4.29
CA CYS A 35 2.18 8.91 4.07
C CYS A 35 2.47 8.30 2.69
N SER A 36 2.56 9.12 1.66
CA SER A 36 2.85 8.67 0.31
C SER A 36 4.23 8.02 0.19
N LYS A 37 5.24 8.63 0.83
CA LYS A 37 6.58 8.03 0.88
C LYS A 37 6.55 6.68 1.56
N ALA A 38 5.87 6.58 2.69
CA ALA A 38 5.74 5.33 3.42
C ALA A 38 5.05 4.26 2.58
N ALA A 39 4.03 4.65 1.82
CA ALA A 39 3.32 3.74 0.93
C ALA A 39 4.26 3.12 -0.10
N HIS A 40 5.11 3.93 -0.70
CA HIS A 40 6.08 3.43 -1.70
C HIS A 40 7.12 2.52 -1.06
N ILE A 41 7.63 2.90 0.11
CA ILE A 41 8.63 2.10 0.82
C ILE A 41 8.04 0.75 1.23
N GLU A 42 6.84 0.75 1.80
CA GLU A 42 6.18 -0.49 2.21
C GLU A 42 5.81 -1.37 1.01
N SER A 43 5.44 -0.76 -0.11
CA SER A 43 5.17 -1.50 -1.34
C SER A 43 6.41 -2.23 -1.83
N ILE A 44 7.57 -1.58 -1.80
CA ILE A 44 8.83 -2.19 -2.21
C ILE A 44 9.18 -3.34 -1.27
N LYS A 45 9.02 -3.13 0.03
CA LYS A 45 9.31 -4.18 1.02
C LYS A 45 8.44 -5.41 0.79
N LEU A 46 7.16 -5.21 0.52
CA LEU A 46 6.24 -6.32 0.24
C LEU A 46 6.61 -7.05 -1.05
N LEU A 47 6.93 -6.32 -2.11
CA LEU A 47 7.32 -6.93 -3.38
C LEU A 47 8.57 -7.79 -3.21
N LYS A 48 9.50 -7.39 -2.35
CA LYS A 48 10.72 -8.17 -2.10
C LYS A 48 10.45 -9.47 -1.38
N THR A 49 9.31 -9.61 -0.70
CA THR A 49 8.95 -10.85 -0.01
C THR A 49 8.31 -11.87 -0.92
N PHE A 50 7.86 -11.45 -2.10
CA PHE A 50 7.22 -12.35 -3.06
C PHE A 50 8.26 -12.96 -4.00
N ASP A 51 7.96 -14.18 -4.47
CA ASP A 51 8.75 -14.83 -5.51
C ASP A 51 8.69 -13.96 -6.77
N PRO A 52 9.84 -13.62 -7.39
CA PRO A 52 9.85 -12.84 -8.62
C PRO A 52 9.02 -13.45 -9.74
N ASP A 53 9.03 -14.76 -9.88
CA ASP A 53 8.24 -15.43 -10.91
C ASP A 53 6.75 -15.24 -10.68
N PHE A 54 6.32 -15.29 -9.42
CA PHE A 54 4.93 -15.06 -9.06
C PHE A 54 4.53 -13.62 -9.39
N VAL A 55 5.37 -12.66 -9.04
CA VAL A 55 5.10 -11.24 -9.32
C VAL A 55 4.98 -10.97 -10.80
N ASN A 56 5.91 -11.51 -11.59
CA ASN A 56 5.94 -11.31 -13.03
C ASN A 56 4.76 -11.99 -13.72
N LYS A 57 4.45 -13.21 -13.30
CA LYS A 57 3.37 -13.98 -13.91
C LYS A 57 2.00 -13.37 -13.65
N ASN A 58 1.77 -12.90 -12.45
CA ASN A 58 0.47 -12.34 -12.06
C ASN A 58 0.42 -10.83 -12.14
N GLN A 59 1.50 -10.18 -12.54
CA GLN A 59 1.60 -8.72 -12.61
C GLN A 59 1.15 -8.10 -11.30
N VAL A 60 1.80 -8.53 -10.22
CA VAL A 60 1.46 -8.06 -8.87
C VAL A 60 1.95 -6.63 -8.68
N GLY A 61 1.07 -5.81 -8.16
CA GLY A 61 1.41 -4.44 -7.82
C GLY A 61 0.67 -4.01 -6.57
N MET A 62 0.93 -2.80 -6.14
CA MET A 62 0.33 -2.27 -4.92
C MET A 62 -0.50 -1.05 -5.25
N LYS A 63 -1.62 -0.95 -4.54
CA LYS A 63 -2.47 0.23 -4.56
C LYS A 63 -2.50 0.76 -3.14
N TYR A 64 -2.49 2.07 -2.98
CA TYR A 64 -2.52 2.65 -1.64
C TYR A 64 -3.50 3.80 -1.53
N SER A 65 -3.89 4.08 -0.30
CA SER A 65 -4.69 5.24 0.03
C SER A 65 -4.16 5.84 1.32
N CYS A 66 -4.01 7.15 1.35
CA CYS A 66 -3.67 7.87 2.56
C CYS A 66 -4.95 8.56 3.05
N GLN A 67 -5.56 7.94 4.04
CA GLN A 67 -6.84 8.40 4.58
C GLN A 67 -6.60 9.54 5.57
N ARG A 68 -7.21 10.67 5.29
CA ARG A 68 -7.15 11.83 6.16
C ARG A 68 -8.12 11.66 7.32
N GLY A 69 -7.65 11.89 8.54
CA GLY A 69 -8.50 11.74 9.70
C GLY A 69 -7.99 12.51 10.89
N MET A 70 -8.80 12.57 11.91
CA MET A 70 -8.45 13.22 13.19
C MET A 70 -7.76 12.19 14.07
N VAL A 71 -6.68 12.62 14.72
CA VAL A 71 -5.97 11.80 15.70
C VAL A 71 -6.04 12.51 17.05
N TYR A 72 -6.37 11.78 18.06
CA TYR A 72 -6.57 12.30 19.41
C TYR A 72 -5.34 12.17 20.27
#